data_fc4e6ced6ff11fc7507636606f6afb9f
#
_entry.id   fc4e6ced6ff11fc7507636606f6afb9f
#
_cell.length_a   1.000
_cell.length_b   1.000
_cell.length_c   1.000
_cell.angle_alpha   90.00
_cell.angle_beta   90.00
_cell.angle_gamma   90.00
#
_symmetry.space_group_name_H-M   'P 1'
#
loop_
_entity.id
_entity.type
_entity.pdbx_description
1 polymer ?
#
loop_
_entity_poly.entity_id
_entity_poly.type
_entity_poly.pdbx_seq_one_letter_code
_entity_poly.pdbx_strand_id
1 'polypeptide(L)' 'MRAIIDRLEDGVAVLVFESGGRAYVPADQLPPGAGEGTVLRITLNVDTDANASEIASLIDRLRRRTEEHLE' A
#
# COMPACT_ATOMS: atom_id res chain seq x y z
N MET A 1 8.39 9.94 -4.67
CA MET A 1 8.53 8.78 -5.58
C MET A 1 7.38 8.75 -6.56
N ARG A 2 7.66 8.40 -7.78
CA ARG A 2 6.61 8.19 -8.77
C ARG A 2 6.44 6.72 -9.05
N ALA A 3 5.20 6.32 -9.27
CA ALA A 3 4.85 4.95 -9.63
C ALA A 3 3.71 5.00 -10.64
N ILE A 4 3.59 3.93 -11.39
CA ILE A 4 2.47 3.76 -12.31
C ILE A 4 1.61 2.62 -11.81
N ILE A 5 0.30 2.74 -11.97
CA ILE A 5 -0.60 1.63 -11.67
C ILE A 5 -0.50 0.66 -12.86
N ASP A 6 0.14 -0.48 -12.63
CA ASP A 6 0.32 -1.49 -13.65
C ASP A 6 -1.00 -2.21 -13.95
N ARG A 7 -1.73 -2.55 -12.89
CA ARG A 7 -3.03 -3.22 -13.04
C ARG A 7 -3.83 -3.16 -11.75
N LEU A 8 -5.12 -3.41 -11.90
CA LEU A 8 -6.06 -3.55 -10.79
C LEU A 8 -6.61 -4.97 -10.85
N GLU A 9 -6.40 -5.74 -9.79
CA GLU A 9 -6.89 -7.11 -9.68
C GLU A 9 -7.45 -7.36 -8.28
N ASP A 10 -8.68 -7.87 -8.24
CA ASP A 10 -9.30 -8.31 -6.98
C ASP A 10 -9.26 -7.26 -5.86
N GLY A 11 -9.50 -5.99 -6.23
CA GLY A 11 -9.49 -4.90 -5.27
C GLY A 11 -8.13 -4.42 -4.86
N VAL A 12 -7.07 -4.85 -5.56
CA VAL A 12 -5.69 -4.47 -5.27
C VAL A 12 -5.07 -3.78 -6.48
N ALA A 13 -4.41 -2.66 -6.25
CA ALA A 13 -3.64 -1.97 -7.26
C ALA A 13 -2.18 -2.40 -7.17
N VAL A 14 -1.61 -2.84 -8.28
CA VAL A 14 -0.19 -3.17 -8.38
C VAL A 14 0.53 -1.94 -8.88
N LEU A 15 1.41 -1.39 -8.08
CA LEU A 15 2.19 -0.20 -8.42
C LEU A 15 3.61 -0.62 -8.81
N VAL A 16 4.12 -0.02 -9.88
CA VAL A 16 5.50 -0.22 -10.29
C VAL A 16 6.20 1.13 -10.16
N PHE A 17 7.26 1.17 -9.37
CA PHE A 17 8.00 2.40 -9.11
C PHE A 17 8.96 2.73 -10.24
N GLU A 18 9.08 4.03 -10.54
CA GLU A 18 10.03 4.53 -11.54
C GLU A 18 11.45 4.09 -11.23
N SER A 19 11.82 4.07 -9.96
CA SER A 19 13.14 3.66 -9.50
C SER A 19 13.35 2.16 -9.38
N GLY A 20 12.31 1.38 -9.69
CA GLY A 20 12.30 -0.08 -9.52
C GLY A 20 11.50 -0.49 -8.30
N GLY A 21 11.07 -1.72 -8.29
CA GLY A 21 10.27 -2.27 -7.21
C GLY A 21 8.78 -2.15 -7.44
N ARG A 22 8.02 -2.85 -6.61
CA ARG A 22 6.56 -2.92 -6.69
C ARG A 22 5.94 -2.72 -5.32
N ALA A 23 4.70 -2.28 -5.33
CA ALA A 23 3.90 -2.18 -4.12
C ALA A 23 2.47 -2.60 -4.44
N TYR A 24 1.78 -3.07 -3.43
CA TYR A 24 0.39 -3.49 -3.53
C TYR A 24 -0.43 -2.59 -2.61
N VAL A 25 -1.41 -1.91 -3.18
CA VAL A 25 -2.23 -0.95 -2.44
C VAL A 25 -3.69 -1.31 -2.64
N PRO A 26 -4.49 -1.33 -1.57
CA PRO A 26 -5.93 -1.53 -1.73
C PRO A 26 -6.50 -0.50 -2.70
N ALA A 27 -7.31 -0.95 -3.65
CA ALA A 27 -7.85 -0.07 -4.69
C ALA A 27 -8.70 1.06 -4.11
N ASP A 28 -9.35 0.83 -2.98
CA ASP A 28 -10.18 1.83 -2.30
C ASP A 28 -9.36 2.97 -1.67
N GLN A 29 -8.05 2.82 -1.59
CA GLN A 29 -7.15 3.85 -1.06
C GLN A 29 -6.59 4.74 -2.16
N LEU A 30 -6.92 4.46 -3.42
CA LEU A 30 -6.44 5.27 -4.53
C LEU A 30 -7.21 6.58 -4.63
N PRO A 31 -6.57 7.66 -5.12
CA PRO A 31 -7.27 8.91 -5.38
C PRO A 31 -8.38 8.72 -6.43
N PRO A 32 -9.42 9.56 -6.38
CA PRO A 32 -10.48 9.50 -7.39
C PRO A 32 -9.92 9.61 -8.82
N GLY A 33 -10.42 8.77 -9.70
CA GLY A 33 -10.02 8.78 -11.10
C GLY A 33 -8.76 8.01 -11.41
N ALA A 34 -8.09 7.45 -10.41
CA ALA A 34 -6.90 6.64 -10.64
C ALA A 34 -7.29 5.26 -11.18
N GLY A 35 -6.60 4.82 -12.23
CA GLY A 35 -6.82 3.51 -12.83
C GLY A 35 -5.54 3.01 -13.48
N GLU A 36 -5.63 1.93 -14.23
CA GLU A 36 -4.46 1.37 -14.92
C GLU A 36 -3.80 2.43 -15.80
N GLY A 37 -2.48 2.50 -15.73
CA GLY A 37 -1.70 3.47 -16.48
C GLY A 37 -1.58 4.84 -15.82
N THR A 38 -2.28 5.09 -14.72
CA THR A 38 -2.18 6.37 -14.01
C THR A 38 -0.85 6.47 -13.28
N VAL A 39 -0.19 7.63 -13.41
CA VAL A 39 1.04 7.90 -12.67
C VAL A 39 0.67 8.53 -11.33
N LEU A 40 1.20 7.95 -10.26
CA LEU A 40 0.97 8.43 -8.91
C LEU A 40 2.25 8.98 -8.30
N ARG A 41 2.10 10.01 -7.50
CA ARG A 41 3.19 10.48 -6.65
C ARG A 41 2.97 9.91 -5.26
N ILE A 42 3.97 9.23 -4.73
CA ILE A 42 3.90 8.55 -3.44
C ILE A 42 4.89 9.17 -2.49
N THR A 43 4.41 9.51 -1.31
CA THR A 43 5.22 10.08 -0.25
C THR A 43 5.11 9.19 0.99
N LEU A 44 6.26 8.93 1.60
CA LEU A 44 6.32 8.16 2.83
C LEU A 44 6.83 9.05 3.95
N ASN A 45 6.10 9.08 5.03
CA ASN A 45 6.46 9.87 6.19
C ASN A 45 6.48 8.99 7.43
N VAL A 46 7.41 9.28 8.32
CA VAL A 46 7.42 8.63 9.63
C VAL A 46 6.28 9.22 10.45
N ASP A 47 5.47 8.35 11.03
CA ASP A 47 4.40 8.79 11.93
C ASP A 47 4.98 9.00 13.32
N THR A 48 5.31 10.25 13.62
CA THR A 48 5.93 10.63 14.89
C THR A 48 4.91 10.72 16.02
N ASP A 49 3.62 10.69 15.70
CA ASP A 49 2.55 10.75 16.70
C ASP A 49 2.12 9.37 17.19
N ALA A 50 2.58 8.30 16.52
CA ALA A 50 2.26 6.94 16.92
C ALA A 50 2.96 6.60 18.24
N ASN A 51 2.17 6.11 19.21
CA ASN A 51 2.72 5.68 20.50
C ASN A 51 2.96 4.16 20.49
N ALA A 52 3.63 3.65 21.51
CA ALA A 52 3.99 2.24 21.60
C ALA A 52 2.79 1.31 21.52
N SER A 53 1.67 1.70 22.12
CA SER A 53 0.44 0.91 22.11
C SER A 53 -0.16 0.83 20.68
N GLU A 54 -0.17 1.94 19.96
CA GLU A 54 -0.66 1.97 18.58
C GLU A 54 0.23 1.11 17.67
N ILE A 55 1.53 1.22 17.84
CA ILE A 55 2.50 0.44 17.07
C ILE A 55 2.30 -1.05 17.31
N ALA A 56 2.16 -1.46 18.56
CA ALA A 56 1.95 -2.86 18.92
C ALA A 56 0.64 -3.39 18.33
N SER A 57 -0.44 -2.61 18.41
CA SER A 57 -1.72 -2.96 17.83
C SER A 57 -1.65 -3.14 16.32
N LEU A 58 -0.96 -2.25 15.64
CA LEU A 58 -0.81 -2.30 14.19
C LEU A 58 -0.01 -3.54 13.77
N ILE A 59 1.09 -3.81 14.46
CA ILE A 59 1.92 -4.99 14.19
C ILE A 59 1.12 -6.27 14.38
N ASP A 60 0.33 -6.35 15.44
CA ASP A 60 -0.51 -7.51 15.71
C ASP A 60 -1.52 -7.76 14.59
N ARG A 61 -2.20 -6.71 14.14
CA ARG A 61 -3.16 -6.81 13.03
C ARG A 61 -2.50 -7.25 11.73
N LEU A 62 -1.34 -6.72 11.43
CA LEU A 62 -0.62 -7.07 10.20
C LEU A 62 -0.13 -8.51 10.23
N ARG A 63 0.32 -8.98 11.39
CA ARG A 63 0.72 -10.39 11.55
C ARG A 63 -0.44 -11.33 11.31
N ARG A 64 -1.61 -11.03 11.86
CA ARG A 64 -2.80 -11.84 11.65
C ARG A 64 -3.17 -11.94 10.19
N ARG A 65 -3.12 -10.84 9.46
CA ARG A 65 -3.39 -10.85 8.03
C ARG A 65 -2.40 -11.71 7.25
N THR A 66 -1.14 -11.61 7.60
CA THR A 66 -0.08 -12.39 6.95
C THR A 66 -0.29 -13.89 7.21
N GLU A 67 -0.60 -14.27 8.44
CA GLU A 67 -0.88 -15.66 8.80
C GLU A 67 -2.09 -16.21 8.04
N GLU A 68 -3.15 -15.41 7.89
CA GLU A 68 -4.32 -15.81 7.13
C GLU A 68 -4.00 -16.05 5.66
N HIS A 69 -3.09 -15.27 5.09
CA HIS A 69 -2.69 -15.40 3.71
C HIS A 69 -1.75 -16.57 3.43
N LEU A 70 -1.05 -17.03 4.43
CA LEU A 70 -0.08 -18.12 4.28
C LEU A 70 -0.72 -19.52 4.29
N GLU A 71 -1.99 -19.58 4.60
CA GLU A 71 -2.74 -20.84 4.55
C GLU A 71 -3.28 -21.10 3.10
#